data_e06be21c16a578e5565422fb22169998
#
_entry.id   e06be21c16a578e5565422fb22169998
#
_cell.length_a   1.000
_cell.length_b   1.000
_cell.length_c   1.000
_cell.angle_alpha   90.00
_cell.angle_beta   90.00
_cell.angle_gamma   90.00
#
_symmetry.space_group_name_H-M   'P 1'
#
loop_
_entity.id
_entity.type
_entity.pdbx_description
1 polymer ?
#
loop_
_entity_poly.entity_id
_entity_poly.type
_entity_poly.pdbx_seq_one_letter_code
_entity_poly.pdbx_strand_id
1 'polypeptide(L)'
;LSSRRNVSLKASSNPQKEKLNNFPTIGEVHSLVILVQFADTKFSTVGSDAHQFFNNMLNEPGFTYSNGANGSARDFYQNSSNGRFQPQFDVIGPVTLPEKYSYYGANQGSSVDNPARLEEFVREACTLAASSVDFSQYDHNQDGYIDNIYFFYAGKGEADSGDGNAIWPHSAYYSDIASQAGATQTSLKLDGVEVGNYTCSNEINGTIITPQPAGIGTF
;
A
#
# COMPACT_ATOMS: atom_id res chain seq x y z
N LEU A 1 6.21 -25.35 16.31
CA LEU A 1 7.03 -24.22 16.78
C LEU A 1 7.56 -23.52 15.53
N SER A 2 6.79 -22.54 15.05
CA SER A 2 7.12 -21.70 13.90
C SER A 2 8.28 -20.80 14.27
N SER A 3 9.41 -20.94 13.58
CA SER A 3 10.55 -20.03 13.69
C SER A 3 10.13 -18.69 13.09
N ARG A 4 9.96 -17.69 13.93
CA ARG A 4 9.83 -16.29 13.48
C ARG A 4 11.13 -15.91 12.76
N ARG A 5 11.05 -15.75 11.44
CA ARG A 5 12.15 -15.16 10.68
C ARG A 5 12.19 -13.67 10.98
N ASN A 6 13.18 -13.23 11.72
CA ASN A 6 13.51 -11.82 11.84
C ASN A 6 14.07 -11.35 10.49
N VAL A 7 13.23 -10.74 9.67
CA VAL A 7 13.70 -9.88 8.59
C VAL A 7 14.20 -8.60 9.26
N SER A 8 15.47 -8.59 9.62
CA SER A 8 16.13 -7.39 10.09
C SER A 8 16.42 -6.52 8.86
N LEU A 9 15.47 -5.69 8.48
CA LEU A 9 15.78 -4.51 7.69
C LEU A 9 16.69 -3.65 8.57
N LYS A 10 17.99 -3.67 8.31
CA LYS A 10 18.93 -2.75 8.95
C LYS A 10 18.48 -1.35 8.62
N ALA A 11 17.91 -0.65 9.59
CA ALA A 11 17.63 0.77 9.48
C ALA A 11 18.95 1.46 9.12
N SER A 12 19.05 1.95 7.90
CA SER A 12 20.16 2.80 7.48
C SER A 12 19.96 4.14 8.18
N SER A 13 20.91 4.55 9.00
CA SER A 13 20.93 5.85 9.67
C SER A 13 21.31 6.99 8.69
N ASN A 14 20.62 7.05 7.56
CA ASN A 14 20.78 8.16 6.62
C ASN A 14 19.91 9.33 7.11
N PRO A 15 20.50 10.50 7.41
CA PRO A 15 19.73 11.68 7.87
C PRO A 15 18.64 12.14 6.88
N GLN A 16 18.78 11.82 5.59
CA GLN A 16 17.72 12.05 4.61
C GLN A 16 16.50 11.16 4.85
N LYS A 17 16.67 9.94 5.38
CA LYS A 17 15.54 9.04 5.69
C LYS A 17 14.71 9.47 6.90
N GLU A 18 15.29 10.20 7.85
CA GLU A 18 14.54 10.75 8.98
C GLU A 18 13.56 11.86 8.53
N LYS A 19 13.86 12.58 7.45
CA LYS A 19 12.94 13.58 6.87
C LYS A 19 11.76 12.95 6.12
N LEU A 20 11.95 11.77 5.52
CA LEU A 20 10.94 11.07 4.74
C LEU A 20 9.80 10.47 5.58
N ASN A 21 9.89 10.47 6.90
CA ASN A 21 8.91 9.88 7.81
C ASN A 21 8.06 10.92 8.56
N ASN A 22 7.94 12.13 8.06
CA ASN A 22 7.19 13.18 8.73
C ASN A 22 5.73 13.27 8.26
N PHE A 23 5.06 12.13 8.11
CA PHE A 23 3.61 12.14 7.88
C PHE A 23 2.92 12.90 9.03
N PRO A 24 2.10 13.92 8.74
CA PRO A 24 1.44 14.69 9.78
C PRO A 24 0.54 13.82 10.64
N THR A 25 0.61 13.98 11.96
CA THR A 25 -0.17 13.18 12.93
C THR A 25 -1.23 13.99 13.66
N ILE A 26 -1.45 15.24 13.26
CA ILE A 26 -2.40 16.18 13.86
C ILE A 26 -3.09 16.96 12.73
N GLY A 27 -4.38 17.24 12.92
CA GLY A 27 -5.20 18.01 11.97
C GLY A 27 -5.84 17.15 10.88
N GLU A 28 -6.41 17.82 9.90
CA GLU A 28 -6.91 17.18 8.68
C GLU A 28 -5.74 16.91 7.74
N VAL A 29 -5.59 15.66 7.33
CA VAL A 29 -4.48 15.22 6.49
C VAL A 29 -4.99 14.30 5.40
N HIS A 30 -4.65 14.61 4.16
CA HIS A 30 -4.93 13.78 3.00
C HIS A 30 -3.89 12.66 2.86
N SER A 31 -4.33 11.44 2.65
CA SER A 31 -3.49 10.25 2.47
C SER A 31 -3.86 9.56 1.17
N LEU A 32 -2.87 9.37 0.29
CA LEU A 32 -3.07 8.75 -1.01
C LEU A 32 -3.20 7.23 -0.88
N VAL A 33 -4.28 6.71 -1.43
CA VAL A 33 -4.55 5.27 -1.54
C VAL A 33 -4.77 4.89 -2.99
N ILE A 34 -3.98 3.97 -3.53
CA ILE A 34 -4.10 3.49 -4.91
C ILE A 34 -4.55 2.03 -4.88
N LEU A 35 -5.68 1.76 -5.51
CA LEU A 35 -6.17 0.40 -5.72
C LEU A 35 -5.50 -0.19 -6.96
N VAL A 36 -4.90 -1.37 -6.80
CA VAL A 36 -4.12 -2.02 -7.84
C VAL A 36 -4.70 -3.39 -8.16
N GLN A 37 -4.92 -3.67 -9.43
CA GLN A 37 -5.30 -4.99 -9.91
C GLN A 37 -4.39 -5.39 -11.09
N PHE A 38 -4.41 -6.66 -11.45
CA PHE A 38 -3.48 -7.24 -12.43
C PHE A 38 -4.20 -7.70 -13.69
N ALA A 39 -3.46 -8.08 -14.72
CA ALA A 39 -4.06 -8.57 -15.95
C ALA A 39 -5.02 -9.73 -15.70
N ASP A 40 -4.66 -10.65 -14.80
CA ASP A 40 -5.40 -11.88 -14.49
C ASP A 40 -6.12 -11.90 -13.13
N THR A 41 -5.83 -10.93 -12.24
CA THR A 41 -6.39 -10.89 -10.88
C THR A 41 -7.06 -9.55 -10.63
N LYS A 42 -8.38 -9.59 -10.42
CA LYS A 42 -9.21 -8.41 -10.16
C LYS A 42 -9.75 -8.47 -8.73
N PHE A 43 -10.15 -7.32 -8.20
CA PHE A 43 -10.90 -7.29 -6.94
C PHE A 43 -12.15 -8.15 -7.07
N SER A 44 -12.35 -9.06 -6.13
CA SER A 44 -13.37 -10.12 -6.24
C SER A 44 -14.24 -10.26 -5.00
N THR A 45 -13.77 -9.84 -3.83
CA THR A 45 -14.49 -10.04 -2.55
C THR A 45 -15.23 -8.79 -2.08
N VAL A 46 -14.95 -7.64 -2.68
CA VAL A 46 -15.46 -6.32 -2.28
C VAL A 46 -16.68 -5.87 -3.11
N GLY A 47 -17.29 -6.78 -3.84
CA GLY A 47 -18.43 -6.48 -4.71
C GLY A 47 -18.01 -5.97 -6.09
N SER A 48 -18.97 -5.38 -6.81
CA SER A 48 -18.75 -4.92 -8.19
C SER A 48 -18.02 -3.56 -8.30
N ASP A 49 -17.93 -2.82 -7.20
CA ASP A 49 -17.29 -1.50 -7.14
C ASP A 49 -16.26 -1.48 -6.01
N ALA A 50 -15.03 -1.86 -6.36
CA ALA A 50 -13.93 -1.87 -5.42
C ALA A 50 -13.60 -0.45 -4.92
N HIS A 51 -13.67 0.56 -5.78
CA HIS A 51 -13.40 1.93 -5.39
C HIS A 51 -14.35 2.39 -4.29
N GLN A 52 -15.65 2.22 -4.49
CA GLN A 52 -16.65 2.60 -3.48
C GLN A 52 -16.47 1.82 -2.18
N PHE A 53 -16.20 0.51 -2.27
CA PHE A 53 -15.98 -0.30 -1.08
C PHE A 53 -14.80 0.20 -0.24
N PHE A 54 -13.63 0.39 -0.87
CA PHE A 54 -12.44 0.86 -0.16
C PHE A 54 -12.60 2.28 0.35
N ASN A 55 -13.25 3.16 -0.43
CA ASN A 55 -13.55 4.51 0.05
C ASN A 55 -14.44 4.49 1.30
N ASN A 56 -15.47 3.66 1.33
CA ASN A 56 -16.34 3.53 2.49
C ASN A 56 -15.59 2.92 3.69
N MET A 57 -14.83 1.84 3.47
CA MET A 57 -14.02 1.20 4.52
C MET A 57 -13.02 2.18 5.16
N LEU A 58 -12.49 3.09 4.38
CA LEU A 58 -11.47 4.03 4.84
C LEU A 58 -12.08 5.30 5.46
N ASN A 59 -13.18 5.82 4.91
CA ASN A 59 -13.68 7.17 5.21
C ASN A 59 -15.09 7.23 5.82
N GLU A 60 -15.98 6.23 5.59
CA GLU A 60 -17.38 6.32 5.98
C GLU A 60 -17.54 6.20 7.51
N PRO A 61 -18.11 7.20 8.19
CA PRO A 61 -18.34 7.11 9.62
C PRO A 61 -19.24 5.93 9.99
N GLY A 62 -18.82 5.13 10.95
CA GLY A 62 -19.57 3.96 11.40
C GLY A 62 -19.63 2.81 10.39
N PHE A 63 -18.71 2.74 9.43
CA PHE A 63 -18.64 1.64 8.45
C PHE A 63 -18.73 0.28 9.14
N THR A 64 -19.53 -0.63 8.57
CA THR A 64 -19.65 -2.00 9.06
C THR A 64 -19.54 -2.98 7.91
N TYR A 65 -18.96 -4.15 8.18
CA TYR A 65 -18.85 -5.20 7.21
C TYR A 65 -19.02 -6.59 7.84
N SER A 66 -19.34 -7.59 7.02
CA SER A 66 -19.66 -8.96 7.47
C SER A 66 -18.51 -9.68 8.19
N ASN A 67 -17.28 -9.21 8.07
CA ASN A 67 -16.11 -9.70 8.80
C ASN A 67 -16.02 -9.19 10.26
N GLY A 68 -17.00 -8.40 10.72
CA GLY A 68 -17.03 -7.82 12.05
C GLY A 68 -16.41 -6.42 12.15
N ALA A 69 -16.05 -5.79 11.02
CA ALA A 69 -15.59 -4.41 11.02
C ALA A 69 -16.66 -3.49 11.64
N ASN A 70 -16.21 -2.58 12.51
CA ASN A 70 -17.05 -1.62 13.23
C ASN A 70 -16.31 -0.27 13.31
N GLY A 71 -16.65 0.61 12.40
CA GLY A 71 -15.97 1.88 12.12
C GLY A 71 -15.04 1.80 10.92
N SER A 72 -14.79 2.95 10.30
CA SER A 72 -13.80 3.11 9.22
C SER A 72 -12.38 3.29 9.77
N ALA A 73 -11.37 3.26 8.89
CA ALA A 73 -10.01 3.63 9.27
C ALA A 73 -9.97 5.07 9.84
N ARG A 74 -10.70 5.99 9.22
CA ARG A 74 -10.84 7.36 9.73
C ARG A 74 -11.40 7.41 11.14
N ASP A 75 -12.48 6.66 11.44
CA ASP A 75 -13.05 6.57 12.79
C ASP A 75 -12.02 6.07 13.81
N PHE A 76 -11.25 5.04 13.43
CA PHE A 76 -10.21 4.50 14.30
C PHE A 76 -9.16 5.55 14.67
N TYR A 77 -8.63 6.26 13.69
CA TYR A 77 -7.62 7.30 13.94
C TYR A 77 -8.19 8.50 14.69
N GLN A 78 -9.39 8.96 14.36
CA GLN A 78 -10.04 10.04 15.08
C GLN A 78 -10.29 9.68 16.55
N ASN A 79 -10.83 8.49 16.81
CA ASN A 79 -11.10 8.03 18.17
C ASN A 79 -9.79 7.82 18.97
N SER A 80 -8.77 7.19 18.36
CA SER A 80 -7.50 6.92 19.03
C SER A 80 -6.71 8.18 19.35
N SER A 81 -6.89 9.26 18.57
CA SER A 81 -6.24 10.54 18.76
C SER A 81 -7.06 11.56 19.58
N ASN A 82 -8.24 11.16 20.08
CA ASN A 82 -9.24 12.08 20.66
C ASN A 82 -9.62 13.24 19.71
N GLY A 83 -9.81 12.93 18.43
CA GLY A 83 -10.17 13.88 17.38
C GLY A 83 -9.04 14.80 16.91
N ARG A 84 -7.82 14.61 17.39
CA ARG A 84 -6.68 15.46 17.02
C ARG A 84 -6.10 15.16 15.65
N PHE A 85 -6.20 13.93 15.19
CA PHE A 85 -5.80 13.49 13.87
C PHE A 85 -7.06 13.07 13.08
N GLN A 86 -7.25 13.68 11.92
CA GLN A 86 -8.45 13.53 11.10
C GLN A 86 -8.02 13.18 9.66
N PRO A 87 -7.59 11.95 9.40
CA PRO A 87 -7.17 11.58 8.06
C PRO A 87 -8.36 11.56 7.10
N GLN A 88 -8.10 11.97 5.87
CA GLN A 88 -8.96 11.78 4.71
C GLN A 88 -8.20 10.91 3.71
N PHE A 89 -8.76 9.76 3.36
CA PHE A 89 -8.11 8.83 2.44
C PHE A 89 -8.64 9.10 1.01
N ASP A 90 -7.76 9.55 0.13
CA ASP A 90 -8.10 9.79 -1.27
C ASP A 90 -7.85 8.51 -2.07
N VAL A 91 -8.93 7.81 -2.39
CA VAL A 91 -8.88 6.51 -3.05
C VAL A 91 -8.88 6.69 -4.57
N ILE A 92 -7.87 6.15 -5.24
CA ILE A 92 -7.68 6.20 -6.69
C ILE A 92 -7.74 4.80 -7.29
N GLY A 93 -8.27 4.69 -8.49
CA GLY A 93 -8.31 3.42 -9.23
C GLY A 93 -9.63 2.66 -9.06
N PRO A 94 -9.65 1.34 -9.31
CA PRO A 94 -8.50 0.45 -9.54
C PRO A 94 -7.74 0.73 -10.83
N VAL A 95 -6.40 0.83 -10.72
CA VAL A 95 -5.53 0.77 -11.89
C VAL A 95 -5.20 -0.69 -12.22
N THR A 96 -5.04 -1.00 -13.50
CA THR A 96 -4.73 -2.37 -13.93
C THR A 96 -3.30 -2.45 -14.45
N LEU A 97 -2.45 -3.17 -13.72
CA LEU A 97 -1.10 -3.45 -14.18
C LEU A 97 -1.10 -4.43 -15.36
N PRO A 98 -0.14 -4.31 -16.30
CA PRO A 98 -0.15 -5.06 -17.55
C PRO A 98 0.15 -6.55 -17.39
N GLU A 99 0.92 -6.92 -16.39
CA GLU A 99 1.35 -8.29 -16.16
C GLU A 99 0.43 -9.04 -15.18
N LYS A 100 0.62 -10.34 -15.07
CA LYS A 100 -0.12 -11.21 -14.15
C LYS A 100 0.29 -10.94 -12.71
N TYR A 101 -0.58 -11.25 -11.77
CA TYR A 101 -0.31 -11.12 -10.34
C TYR A 101 0.99 -11.84 -9.94
N SER A 102 1.17 -13.08 -10.38
CA SER A 102 2.37 -13.88 -10.08
C SER A 102 3.66 -13.32 -10.68
N TYR A 103 3.59 -12.43 -11.67
CA TYR A 103 4.78 -11.75 -12.20
C TYR A 103 5.36 -10.78 -11.18
N TYR A 104 4.50 -10.03 -10.47
CA TYR A 104 4.93 -9.07 -9.46
C TYR A 104 5.25 -9.73 -8.12
N GLY A 105 4.52 -10.81 -7.76
CA GLY A 105 4.63 -11.45 -6.46
C GLY A 105 5.59 -12.63 -6.39
N ALA A 106 6.08 -13.16 -7.54
CA ALA A 106 6.93 -14.34 -7.49
C ALA A 106 8.26 -14.08 -6.76
N ASN A 107 8.52 -14.90 -5.74
CA ASN A 107 9.75 -14.84 -4.96
C ASN A 107 11.01 -15.05 -5.82
N GLN A 108 12.06 -14.30 -5.50
CA GLN A 108 13.40 -14.54 -6.03
C GLN A 108 14.18 -15.43 -5.06
N GLY A 109 14.42 -16.67 -5.48
CA GLY A 109 15.11 -17.65 -4.62
C GLY A 109 14.17 -18.22 -3.55
N SER A 110 14.65 -18.39 -2.31
CA SER A 110 13.97 -19.21 -1.31
C SER A 110 13.02 -18.48 -0.37
N SER A 111 12.85 -17.16 -0.42
CA SER A 111 12.04 -16.51 0.63
C SER A 111 11.76 -15.02 0.57
N VAL A 112 11.90 -14.33 -0.54
CA VAL A 112 11.63 -12.88 -0.61
C VAL A 112 11.10 -12.50 -1.97
N ASP A 113 10.17 -11.57 -2.02
CA ASP A 113 9.73 -10.93 -3.25
C ASP A 113 10.92 -10.44 -4.08
N ASN A 114 10.78 -10.49 -5.39
CA ASN A 114 11.79 -9.99 -6.31
C ASN A 114 11.80 -8.45 -6.30
N PRO A 115 12.88 -7.79 -5.84
CA PRO A 115 12.93 -6.33 -5.77
C PRO A 115 12.67 -5.64 -7.11
N ALA A 116 13.10 -6.24 -8.23
CA ALA A 116 12.86 -5.67 -9.56
C ALA A 116 11.35 -5.66 -9.91
N ARG A 117 10.61 -6.67 -9.46
CA ARG A 117 9.16 -6.75 -9.69
C ARG A 117 8.37 -5.84 -8.75
N LEU A 118 8.85 -5.65 -7.53
CA LEU A 118 8.27 -4.68 -6.60
C LEU A 118 8.51 -3.24 -7.07
N GLU A 119 9.69 -2.94 -7.60
CA GLU A 119 9.98 -1.64 -8.22
C GLU A 119 9.01 -1.37 -9.37
N GLU A 120 8.87 -2.34 -10.29
CA GLU A 120 7.93 -2.26 -11.41
C GLU A 120 6.47 -2.07 -10.92
N PHE A 121 6.05 -2.82 -9.90
CA PHE A 121 4.73 -2.70 -9.29
C PHE A 121 4.44 -1.26 -8.85
N VAL A 122 5.32 -0.67 -8.05
CA VAL A 122 5.14 0.70 -7.54
C VAL A 122 5.17 1.73 -8.67
N ARG A 123 6.16 1.63 -9.55
CA ARG A 123 6.35 2.57 -10.67
C ARG A 123 5.16 2.55 -11.63
N GLU A 124 4.68 1.38 -12.00
CA GLU A 124 3.55 1.23 -12.93
C GLU A 124 2.24 1.68 -12.28
N ALA A 125 1.99 1.32 -11.03
CA ALA A 125 0.79 1.74 -10.31
C ALA A 125 0.72 3.27 -10.19
N CYS A 126 1.81 3.93 -9.81
CA CYS A 126 1.88 5.38 -9.73
C CYS A 126 1.74 6.04 -11.11
N THR A 127 2.40 5.51 -12.13
CA THR A 127 2.32 6.04 -13.50
C THR A 127 0.90 5.96 -14.05
N LEU A 128 0.20 4.86 -13.82
CA LEU A 128 -1.20 4.70 -14.25
C LEU A 128 -2.15 5.60 -13.47
N ALA A 129 -1.89 5.84 -12.19
CA ALA A 129 -2.70 6.74 -11.36
C ALA A 129 -2.50 8.22 -11.71
N ALA A 130 -1.36 8.61 -12.33
CA ALA A 130 -0.97 10.00 -12.57
C ALA A 130 -1.97 10.84 -13.39
N SER A 131 -2.83 10.20 -14.17
CA SER A 131 -3.91 10.90 -14.88
C SER A 131 -5.09 11.30 -13.99
N SER A 132 -5.16 10.78 -12.77
CA SER A 132 -6.31 10.89 -11.86
C SER A 132 -5.95 11.53 -10.51
N VAL A 133 -4.68 11.84 -10.28
CA VAL A 133 -4.18 12.40 -9.02
C VAL A 133 -3.02 13.36 -9.28
N ASP A 134 -2.97 14.43 -8.51
CA ASP A 134 -1.81 15.34 -8.41
C ASP A 134 -1.00 14.94 -7.18
N PHE A 135 0.12 14.28 -7.40
CA PHE A 135 0.98 13.76 -6.34
C PHE A 135 1.59 14.85 -5.46
N SER A 136 1.73 16.09 -5.97
CA SER A 136 2.30 17.20 -5.19
C SER A 136 1.46 17.57 -3.97
N GLN A 137 0.18 17.20 -3.95
CA GLN A 137 -0.72 17.46 -2.82
C GLN A 137 -0.42 16.61 -1.57
N TYR A 138 0.42 15.56 -1.71
CA TYR A 138 0.75 14.63 -0.63
C TYR A 138 2.18 14.84 -0.08
N ASP A 139 2.83 15.94 -0.42
CA ASP A 139 4.05 16.45 0.20
C ASP A 139 3.66 17.57 1.20
N HIS A 140 3.14 17.18 2.37
CA HIS A 140 2.60 18.14 3.33
C HIS A 140 3.68 18.98 4.01
N ASN A 141 4.89 18.44 4.13
CA ASN A 141 6.01 19.13 4.78
C ASN A 141 6.90 19.89 3.79
N GLN A 142 6.61 19.81 2.48
CA GLN A 142 7.30 20.48 1.39
C GLN A 142 8.81 20.14 1.30
N ASP A 143 9.14 18.87 1.57
CA ASP A 143 10.52 18.38 1.47
C ASP A 143 10.86 17.74 0.11
N GLY A 144 9.89 17.71 -0.81
CA GLY A 144 10.02 17.19 -2.16
C GLY A 144 9.69 15.72 -2.29
N TYR A 145 9.15 15.10 -1.22
CA TYR A 145 8.74 13.71 -1.21
C TYR A 145 7.26 13.57 -0.87
N ILE A 146 6.60 12.58 -1.49
CA ILE A 146 5.29 12.15 -1.06
C ILE A 146 5.44 11.47 0.30
N ASP A 147 4.70 11.93 1.31
CA ASP A 147 4.85 11.45 2.69
C ASP A 147 4.54 9.95 2.84
N ASN A 148 3.51 9.46 2.17
CA ASN A 148 3.18 8.04 2.08
C ASN A 148 2.20 7.75 0.95
N ILE A 149 2.35 6.58 0.31
CA ILE A 149 1.37 6.01 -0.61
C ILE A 149 0.95 4.65 -0.05
N TYR A 150 -0.36 4.42 0.03
CA TYR A 150 -0.88 3.11 0.40
C TYR A 150 -1.45 2.39 -0.82
N PHE A 151 -0.98 1.18 -1.08
CA PHE A 151 -1.51 0.33 -2.14
C PHE A 151 -2.38 -0.78 -1.55
N PHE A 152 -3.64 -0.87 -1.97
CA PHE A 152 -4.39 -2.12 -1.85
C PHE A 152 -4.32 -2.86 -3.18
N TYR A 153 -3.83 -4.10 -3.16
CA TYR A 153 -3.78 -4.92 -4.35
C TYR A 153 -4.80 -6.07 -4.31
N ALA A 154 -5.37 -6.39 -5.48
CA ALA A 154 -6.33 -7.45 -5.64
C ALA A 154 -5.72 -8.83 -5.36
N GLY A 155 -6.50 -9.69 -4.74
CA GLY A 155 -6.09 -11.04 -4.39
C GLY A 155 -5.55 -11.19 -2.97
N LYS A 156 -4.81 -12.27 -2.73
CA LYS A 156 -4.29 -12.67 -1.42
C LYS A 156 -2.83 -12.26 -1.24
N GLY A 157 -2.40 -12.07 0.01
CA GLY A 157 -1.00 -11.83 0.35
C GLY A 157 -0.22 -13.13 0.60
N GLU A 158 1.10 -13.12 0.39
CA GLU A 158 1.96 -14.26 0.74
C GLU A 158 1.97 -14.53 2.24
N ALA A 159 1.94 -13.48 3.07
CA ALA A 159 1.98 -13.60 4.53
C ALA A 159 0.86 -14.48 5.09
N ASP A 160 -0.33 -14.41 4.49
CA ASP A 160 -1.49 -15.17 4.93
C ASP A 160 -1.64 -16.50 4.21
N SER A 161 -1.34 -16.52 2.91
CA SER A 161 -1.57 -17.68 2.05
C SER A 161 -0.41 -18.67 2.02
N GLY A 162 0.82 -18.20 2.28
CA GLY A 162 2.05 -18.97 2.09
C GLY A 162 2.38 -19.25 0.63
N ASP A 163 1.71 -18.55 -0.31
CA ASP A 163 1.94 -18.71 -1.75
C ASP A 163 3.10 -17.82 -2.18
N GLY A 164 4.25 -18.39 -2.50
CA GLY A 164 5.44 -17.67 -2.96
C GLY A 164 5.29 -17.00 -4.34
N ASN A 165 4.11 -17.02 -4.95
CA ASN A 165 3.77 -16.22 -6.12
C ASN A 165 2.90 -15.00 -5.78
N ALA A 166 2.61 -14.80 -4.50
CA ALA A 166 1.84 -13.67 -4.00
C ALA A 166 2.75 -12.60 -3.41
N ILE A 167 2.40 -11.34 -3.57
CA ILE A 167 3.15 -10.22 -2.98
C ILE A 167 3.07 -10.31 -1.45
N TRP A 168 4.21 -10.17 -0.77
CA TRP A 168 4.24 -10.03 0.68
C TRP A 168 3.78 -8.62 1.08
N PRO A 169 2.73 -8.45 1.92
CA PRO A 169 2.35 -7.14 2.45
C PRO A 169 3.51 -6.51 3.23
N HIS A 170 3.91 -5.30 2.84
CA HIS A 170 5.09 -4.65 3.43
C HIS A 170 5.02 -3.13 3.34
N SER A 171 5.95 -2.48 4.04
CA SER A 171 6.28 -1.06 3.88
C SER A 171 7.76 -0.90 3.55
N ALA A 172 8.08 -0.04 2.61
CA ALA A 172 9.46 0.21 2.18
C ALA A 172 9.63 1.62 1.59
N TYR A 173 10.88 2.05 1.44
CA TYR A 173 11.22 3.20 0.61
C TYR A 173 11.41 2.75 -0.83
N TYR A 174 10.80 3.49 -1.78
CA TYR A 174 10.96 3.20 -3.19
C TYR A 174 12.45 3.15 -3.61
N SER A 175 13.25 4.10 -3.13
CA SER A 175 14.69 4.16 -3.44
C SER A 175 15.46 2.93 -2.98
N ASP A 176 15.05 2.28 -1.89
CA ASP A 176 15.69 1.06 -1.40
C ASP A 176 15.37 -0.13 -2.29
N ILE A 177 14.10 -0.26 -2.67
CA ILE A 177 13.66 -1.33 -3.58
C ILE A 177 14.29 -1.15 -4.96
N ALA A 178 14.31 0.06 -5.51
CA ALA A 178 14.95 0.35 -6.78
C ALA A 178 16.47 0.08 -6.77
N SER A 179 17.14 0.40 -5.67
CA SER A 179 18.57 0.07 -5.48
C SER A 179 18.80 -1.42 -5.42
N GLN A 180 17.98 -2.17 -4.71
CA GLN A 180 18.05 -3.64 -4.63
C GLN A 180 17.75 -4.31 -5.97
N ALA A 181 16.85 -3.69 -6.75
CA ALA A 181 16.56 -4.10 -8.13
C ALA A 181 17.72 -3.89 -9.11
N GLY A 182 18.72 -3.11 -8.73
CA GLY A 182 19.79 -2.68 -9.64
C GLY A 182 19.32 -1.65 -10.67
N ALA A 183 18.24 -0.93 -10.38
CA ALA A 183 17.70 0.08 -11.29
C ALA A 183 18.71 1.23 -11.48
N THR A 184 18.80 1.73 -12.73
CA THR A 184 19.65 2.89 -13.04
C THR A 184 19.12 4.19 -12.44
N GLN A 185 17.80 4.28 -12.24
CA GLN A 185 17.14 5.36 -11.53
C GLN A 185 16.54 4.81 -10.25
N THR A 186 16.95 5.36 -9.12
CA THR A 186 16.46 4.99 -7.80
C THR A 186 15.43 5.97 -7.25
N SER A 187 15.00 6.92 -8.06
CA SER A 187 13.91 7.87 -7.76
C SER A 187 12.80 7.76 -8.80
N LEU A 188 11.56 7.91 -8.33
CA LEU A 188 10.37 8.04 -9.16
C LEU A 188 9.75 9.40 -8.88
N LYS A 189 9.77 10.29 -9.88
CA LYS A 189 9.30 11.67 -9.75
C LYS A 189 8.02 11.88 -10.52
N LEU A 190 6.97 12.38 -9.84
CA LEU A 190 5.65 12.66 -10.38
C LEU A 190 5.21 14.05 -9.85
N ASP A 191 4.67 14.89 -10.72
CA ASP A 191 4.17 16.23 -10.39
C ASP A 191 5.16 17.10 -9.57
N GLY A 192 6.47 16.89 -9.78
CA GLY A 192 7.52 17.64 -9.10
C GLY A 192 8.01 17.06 -7.77
N VAL A 193 7.34 16.06 -7.20
CA VAL A 193 7.71 15.37 -5.96
C VAL A 193 8.17 13.93 -6.22
N GLU A 194 8.92 13.35 -5.32
CA GLU A 194 9.44 11.97 -5.43
C GLU A 194 8.61 11.00 -4.58
N VAL A 195 8.45 9.78 -5.07
CA VAL A 195 7.88 8.70 -4.27
C VAL A 195 8.87 8.30 -3.19
N GLY A 196 8.50 8.55 -1.95
CA GLY A 196 9.30 8.22 -0.77
C GLY A 196 8.93 6.86 -0.19
N ASN A 197 8.20 6.88 0.91
CA ASN A 197 7.70 5.68 1.58
C ASN A 197 6.40 5.19 0.94
N TYR A 198 6.25 3.87 0.86
CA TYR A 198 4.98 3.24 0.49
C TYR A 198 4.68 2.05 1.39
N THR A 199 3.40 1.71 1.43
CA THR A 199 2.90 0.52 2.11
C THR A 199 1.98 -0.23 1.16
N CYS A 200 1.98 -1.56 1.18
CA CYS A 200 1.03 -2.34 0.42
C CYS A 200 0.37 -3.45 1.24
N SER A 201 -0.90 -3.70 0.97
CA SER A 201 -1.71 -4.77 1.57
C SER A 201 -2.62 -5.42 0.54
N ASN A 202 -2.97 -6.67 0.81
CA ASN A 202 -3.84 -7.50 0.00
C ASN A 202 -5.33 -7.23 0.26
N GLU A 203 -6.16 -7.53 -0.74
CA GLU A 203 -7.61 -7.51 -0.63
C GLU A 203 -8.14 -8.62 0.27
N ILE A 204 -7.60 -9.83 0.11
CA ILE A 204 -8.13 -11.06 0.73
C ILE A 204 -7.23 -11.48 1.87
N ASN A 205 -7.80 -11.57 3.08
CA ASN A 205 -7.13 -12.12 4.24
C ASN A 205 -7.53 -13.59 4.43
N GLY A 206 -6.53 -14.46 4.68
CA GLY A 206 -6.71 -15.85 5.02
C GLY A 206 -6.44 -16.86 3.89
N THR A 207 -6.40 -18.11 4.30
CA THR A 207 -6.26 -19.24 3.40
C THR A 207 -7.56 -19.50 2.61
N ILE A 208 -7.41 -19.99 1.42
CA ILE A 208 -8.31 -20.19 0.30
C ILE A 208 -9.78 -20.59 0.60
N ILE A 209 -10.11 -21.06 1.80
CA ILE A 209 -11.42 -21.73 2.07
C ILE A 209 -12.55 -20.71 2.32
N THR A 210 -12.26 -19.54 2.86
CA THR A 210 -13.23 -18.46 3.03
C THR A 210 -12.50 -17.12 2.95
N PRO A 211 -12.24 -16.63 1.73
CA PRO A 211 -11.62 -15.32 1.57
C PRO A 211 -12.50 -14.24 2.23
N GLN A 212 -11.90 -13.45 3.05
CA GLN A 212 -12.54 -12.27 3.66
C GLN A 212 -11.73 -11.05 3.23
N PRO A 213 -12.37 -9.92 2.95
CA PRO A 213 -11.64 -8.68 2.73
C PRO A 213 -10.68 -8.42 3.87
N ALA A 214 -9.47 -8.00 3.57
CA ALA A 214 -8.53 -7.59 4.59
C ALA A 214 -9.18 -6.48 5.41
N GLY A 215 -9.35 -6.72 6.70
CA GLY A 215 -9.97 -5.76 7.60
C GLY A 215 -9.01 -4.63 7.95
N ILE A 216 -9.53 -3.62 8.63
CA ILE A 216 -8.76 -2.47 9.15
C ILE A 216 -7.56 -2.90 10.02
N GLY A 217 -7.54 -4.12 10.51
CA GLY A 217 -6.43 -4.67 11.31
C GLY A 217 -5.15 -5.02 10.53
N THR A 218 -5.11 -4.78 9.21
CA THR A 218 -3.90 -4.94 8.39
C THR A 218 -3.14 -3.64 8.16
N PHE A 219 -3.58 -2.55 8.75
CA PHE A 219 -2.86 -1.26 8.75
C PHE A 219 -1.77 -1.19 9.81
#